data_078a694373913f74264d1e06f33b7aeb
#
_entry.id   078a694373913f74264d1e06f33b7aeb
#
_cell.length_a   1.000
_cell.length_b   1.000
_cell.length_c   1.000
_cell.angle_alpha   90.00
_cell.angle_beta   90.00
_cell.angle_gamma   90.00
#
_symmetry.space_group_name_H-M   'P 1'
#
loop_
_entity.id
_entity.type
_entity.pdbx_description
1 polymer ?
#
loop_
_entity_poly.entity_id
_entity_poly.type
_entity_poly.pdbx_seq_one_letter_code
_entity_poly.pdbx_strand_id
1 'polypeptide(L)'
;MSTRRASAVLDAAEAVIRDSRDADLAAIQAIYAHHVLNGFGSFEETPPEQAELARRRADFLARKLPYLVAELEGRVVGYAYVAPFRPRSAYRFTVENSIYVDPAAARRGIGRRLLAELIRQCTAQGFRQMVAVIGDSQNASSIKLHEALGFKHAGRLASVGRKRGRWLDSVMMQLALGDGDSTEPPA
;
A
#
# COMPACT_ATOMS: atom_id res chain seq x y z
N MET A 1 16.50 36.30 37.56
CA MET A 1 17.23 35.25 36.82
C MET A 1 16.23 34.19 36.40
N SER A 2 15.74 34.26 35.17
CA SER A 2 14.71 33.37 34.62
C SER A 2 15.38 32.32 33.75
N THR A 3 15.44 31.10 34.24
CA THR A 3 15.97 29.93 33.48
C THR A 3 14.91 29.47 32.49
N ARG A 4 15.11 29.78 31.20
CA ARG A 4 14.37 29.18 30.09
C ARG A 4 14.71 27.69 30.03
N ARG A 5 13.76 26.83 30.37
CA ARG A 5 13.81 25.41 30.02
C ARG A 5 13.67 25.31 28.50
N ALA A 6 14.74 24.94 27.83
CA ALA A 6 14.69 24.49 26.46
C ALA A 6 13.93 23.16 26.45
N SER A 7 12.72 23.15 25.92
CA SER A 7 11.98 21.94 25.60
C SER A 7 12.70 21.28 24.42
N ALA A 8 13.49 20.24 24.67
CA ALA A 8 13.96 19.36 23.62
C ALA A 8 12.74 18.65 23.05
N VAL A 9 12.28 19.08 21.89
CA VAL A 9 11.40 18.30 21.03
C VAL A 9 12.21 17.09 20.64
N LEU A 10 11.96 15.95 21.28
CA LEU A 10 12.47 14.66 20.86
C LEU A 10 11.94 14.47 19.43
N ASP A 11 12.85 14.56 18.46
CA ASP A 11 12.56 14.25 17.06
C ASP A 11 12.05 12.80 17.05
N ALA A 12 10.73 12.64 16.84
CA ALA A 12 10.14 11.32 16.75
C ALA A 12 10.78 10.63 15.54
N ALA A 13 11.51 9.54 15.79
CA ALA A 13 12.21 8.79 14.76
C ALA A 13 11.31 8.61 13.52
N GLU A 14 11.82 9.02 12.38
CA GLU A 14 11.09 8.99 11.12
C GLU A 14 11.28 7.62 10.46
N ALA A 15 10.19 6.98 10.00
CA ALA A 15 10.28 5.68 9.36
C ALA A 15 11.07 5.77 8.04
N VAL A 16 12.05 4.89 7.81
CA VAL A 16 12.77 4.77 6.55
C VAL A 16 11.97 3.89 5.59
N ILE A 17 11.73 4.37 4.37
CA ILE A 17 11.12 3.57 3.30
C ILE A 17 12.26 2.97 2.46
N ARG A 18 12.24 1.66 2.28
CA ARG A 18 13.23 0.91 1.51
C ARG A 18 12.62 -0.30 0.81
N ASP A 19 13.36 -0.85 -0.14
CA ASP A 19 13.00 -2.13 -0.74
C ASP A 19 12.98 -3.24 0.31
N SER A 20 12.02 -4.16 0.14
CA SER A 20 11.87 -5.31 1.03
C SER A 20 12.98 -6.33 0.82
N ARG A 21 13.35 -7.04 1.88
CA ARG A 21 14.32 -8.15 1.89
C ARG A 21 13.64 -9.43 2.38
N ASP A 22 14.26 -10.57 2.16
CA ASP A 22 13.72 -11.85 2.64
C ASP A 22 13.57 -11.88 4.16
N ALA A 23 14.48 -11.23 4.88
CA ALA A 23 14.40 -11.09 6.33
C ALA A 23 13.16 -10.34 6.83
N ASP A 24 12.49 -9.55 5.98
CA ASP A 24 11.29 -8.80 6.34
C ASP A 24 10.01 -9.65 6.31
N LEU A 25 10.06 -10.84 5.70
CA LEU A 25 8.87 -11.66 5.42
C LEU A 25 8.07 -12.03 6.67
N ALA A 26 8.74 -12.30 7.79
CA ALA A 26 8.05 -12.59 9.05
C ALA A 26 7.24 -11.39 9.55
N ALA A 27 7.79 -10.18 9.48
CA ALA A 27 7.08 -8.96 9.87
C ALA A 27 5.94 -8.63 8.89
N ILE A 28 6.17 -8.78 7.59
CA ILE A 28 5.16 -8.61 6.55
C ILE A 28 3.98 -9.55 6.79
N GLN A 29 4.25 -10.83 7.07
CA GLN A 29 3.22 -11.83 7.35
C GLN A 29 2.43 -11.46 8.61
N ALA A 30 3.10 -11.05 9.69
CA ALA A 30 2.43 -10.66 10.93
C ALA A 30 1.51 -9.44 10.74
N ILE A 31 1.98 -8.41 10.02
CA ILE A 31 1.18 -7.23 9.67
C ILE A 31 -0.04 -7.64 8.82
N TYR A 32 0.18 -8.44 7.77
CA TYR A 32 -0.91 -8.87 6.90
C TYR A 32 -1.94 -9.74 7.62
N ALA A 33 -1.48 -10.71 8.43
CA ALA A 33 -2.33 -11.57 9.23
C ALA A 33 -3.25 -10.76 10.16
N HIS A 34 -2.72 -9.69 10.79
CA HIS A 34 -3.53 -8.79 11.60
C HIS A 34 -4.68 -8.18 10.77
N HIS A 35 -4.39 -7.65 9.58
CA HIS A 35 -5.41 -7.03 8.71
C HIS A 35 -6.42 -8.03 8.16
N VAL A 36 -5.98 -9.25 7.85
CA VAL A 36 -6.90 -10.33 7.44
C VAL A 36 -7.84 -10.71 8.57
N LEU A 37 -7.30 -10.93 9.77
CA LEU A 37 -8.09 -11.39 10.92
C LEU A 37 -8.96 -10.30 11.56
N ASN A 38 -8.55 -9.02 11.51
CA ASN A 38 -9.20 -7.95 12.26
C ASN A 38 -9.82 -6.84 11.40
N GLY A 39 -9.54 -6.84 10.08
CA GLY A 39 -9.99 -5.80 9.16
C GLY A 39 -10.87 -6.31 8.03
N PHE A 40 -11.41 -5.36 7.27
CA PHE A 40 -12.16 -5.58 6.03
C PHE A 40 -11.42 -5.07 4.79
N GLY A 41 -10.23 -4.50 4.95
CA GLY A 41 -9.43 -3.98 3.83
C GLY A 41 -8.86 -5.07 2.92
N SER A 42 -8.67 -6.29 3.44
CA SER A 42 -8.40 -7.49 2.65
C SER A 42 -9.62 -8.40 2.64
N PHE A 43 -9.94 -8.97 1.48
CA PHE A 43 -11.03 -9.95 1.34
C PHE A 43 -10.58 -11.39 1.59
N GLU A 44 -9.30 -11.62 1.89
CA GLU A 44 -8.85 -12.91 2.41
C GLU A 44 -9.44 -13.16 3.81
N GLU A 45 -9.89 -14.37 4.09
CA GLU A 45 -10.49 -14.77 5.37
C GLU A 45 -9.50 -15.51 6.26
N THR A 46 -8.52 -16.18 5.66
CA THR A 46 -7.42 -16.87 6.34
C THR A 46 -6.09 -16.22 5.94
N PRO A 47 -5.26 -15.83 6.91
CA PRO A 47 -3.94 -15.29 6.59
C PRO A 47 -3.10 -16.31 5.84
N PRO A 48 -2.42 -15.93 4.74
CA PRO A 48 -1.49 -16.81 4.07
C PRO A 48 -0.28 -17.09 4.96
N GLU A 49 0.30 -18.25 4.77
CA GLU A 49 1.58 -18.62 5.38
C GLU A 49 2.72 -17.77 4.82
N GLN A 50 3.81 -17.65 5.60
CA GLN A 50 4.98 -16.87 5.20
C GLN A 50 5.56 -17.36 3.85
N ALA A 51 5.55 -18.67 3.59
CA ALA A 51 6.03 -19.24 2.33
C ALA A 51 5.21 -18.79 1.12
N GLU A 52 3.89 -18.66 1.27
CA GLU A 52 3.01 -18.14 0.20
C GLU A 52 3.29 -16.64 -0.04
N LEU A 53 3.48 -15.84 1.00
CA LEU A 53 3.84 -14.43 0.84
C LEU A 53 5.22 -14.28 0.20
N ALA A 54 6.18 -15.14 0.55
CA ALA A 54 7.50 -15.17 -0.09
C ALA A 54 7.37 -15.45 -1.59
N ARG A 55 6.55 -16.42 -1.99
CA ARG A 55 6.28 -16.76 -3.39
C ARG A 55 5.64 -15.57 -4.13
N ARG A 56 4.58 -14.97 -3.57
CA ARG A 56 3.90 -13.79 -4.15
C ARG A 56 4.90 -12.64 -4.34
N ARG A 57 5.71 -12.35 -3.33
CA ARG A 57 6.74 -11.30 -3.39
C ARG A 57 7.78 -11.61 -4.48
N ALA A 58 8.26 -12.84 -4.56
CA ALA A 58 9.23 -13.24 -5.59
C ALA A 58 8.67 -13.04 -7.01
N ASP A 59 7.39 -13.37 -7.25
CA ASP A 59 6.71 -13.14 -8.53
C ASP A 59 6.64 -11.65 -8.88
N PHE A 60 6.38 -10.77 -7.92
CA PHE A 60 6.37 -9.31 -8.17
C PHE A 60 7.77 -8.78 -8.46
N LEU A 61 8.77 -9.19 -7.69
CA LEU A 61 10.17 -8.78 -7.89
C LEU A 61 10.73 -9.28 -9.23
N ALA A 62 10.39 -10.49 -9.67
CA ALA A 62 10.77 -11.03 -10.97
C ALA A 62 10.23 -10.16 -12.13
N ARG A 63 9.10 -9.48 -11.91
CA ARG A 63 8.51 -8.51 -12.85
C ARG A 63 9.03 -7.08 -12.63
N LYS A 64 10.04 -6.90 -11.78
CA LYS A 64 10.60 -5.60 -11.39
C LYS A 64 9.57 -4.65 -10.74
N LEU A 65 8.50 -5.19 -10.16
CA LEU A 65 7.48 -4.40 -9.48
C LEU A 65 7.96 -4.01 -8.08
N PRO A 66 7.75 -2.75 -7.65
CA PRO A 66 8.14 -2.30 -6.31
C PRO A 66 7.46 -3.10 -5.20
N TYR A 67 8.25 -3.49 -4.21
CA TYR A 67 7.79 -4.12 -2.97
C TYR A 67 8.58 -3.52 -1.80
N LEU A 68 7.96 -2.61 -1.06
CA LEU A 68 8.58 -1.71 -0.10
C LEU A 68 8.21 -2.07 1.33
N VAL A 69 9.09 -1.73 2.26
CA VAL A 69 8.82 -1.73 3.70
C VAL A 69 9.09 -0.36 4.29
N ALA A 70 8.38 -0.06 5.38
CA ALA A 70 8.66 1.06 6.27
C ALA A 70 9.34 0.51 7.52
N GLU A 71 10.57 0.94 7.77
CA GLU A 71 11.34 0.57 8.94
C GLU A 71 11.40 1.73 9.92
N LEU A 72 11.05 1.49 11.17
CA LEU A 72 11.11 2.44 12.27
C LEU A 72 11.91 1.82 13.42
N GLU A 73 12.99 2.46 13.82
CA GLU A 73 13.86 1.96 14.91
C GLU A 73 14.28 0.49 14.73
N GLY A 74 14.66 0.12 13.49
CA GLY A 74 15.10 -1.23 13.15
C GLY A 74 13.96 -2.28 13.02
N ARG A 75 12.70 -1.87 13.13
CA ARG A 75 11.53 -2.75 13.01
C ARG A 75 10.71 -2.41 11.77
N VAL A 76 10.28 -3.40 11.01
CA VAL A 76 9.31 -3.22 9.92
C VAL A 76 7.93 -2.95 10.53
N VAL A 77 7.37 -1.79 10.23
CA VAL A 77 6.08 -1.30 10.76
C VAL A 77 5.04 -1.07 9.67
N GLY A 78 5.34 -1.40 8.45
CA GLY A 78 4.42 -1.33 7.33
C GLY A 78 5.08 -1.81 6.06
N TYR A 79 4.26 -2.15 5.06
CA TYR A 79 4.75 -2.52 3.74
C TYR A 79 3.74 -2.13 2.68
N ALA A 80 4.22 -2.01 1.44
CA ALA A 80 3.40 -1.71 0.29
C ALA A 80 4.02 -2.34 -0.97
N TYR A 81 3.18 -2.68 -1.92
CA TYR A 81 3.60 -3.23 -3.19
C TYR A 81 2.63 -2.85 -4.30
N VAL A 82 3.02 -3.10 -5.53
CA VAL A 82 2.11 -3.09 -6.66
C VAL A 82 2.05 -4.45 -7.33
N ALA A 83 0.89 -4.75 -7.89
CA ALA A 83 0.63 -5.90 -8.74
C ALA A 83 0.16 -5.43 -10.12
N PRO A 84 0.25 -6.26 -11.19
CA PRO A 84 -0.43 -5.96 -12.44
C PRO A 84 -1.93 -5.86 -12.19
N PHE A 85 -2.56 -4.79 -12.68
CA PHE A 85 -3.99 -4.57 -12.44
C PHE A 85 -4.88 -5.67 -13.01
N ARG A 86 -4.54 -6.19 -14.20
CA ARG A 86 -5.24 -7.30 -14.86
C ARG A 86 -4.30 -8.06 -15.79
N PRO A 87 -4.58 -9.33 -16.10
CA PRO A 87 -3.63 -10.19 -16.83
C PRO A 87 -3.52 -9.91 -18.34
N ARG A 88 -4.47 -9.16 -18.96
CA ARG A 88 -4.42 -8.91 -20.41
C ARG A 88 -3.40 -7.82 -20.74
N SER A 89 -2.71 -7.98 -21.89
CA SER A 89 -1.58 -7.13 -22.29
C SER A 89 -1.93 -5.64 -22.43
N ALA A 90 -3.17 -5.29 -22.78
CA ALA A 90 -3.61 -3.91 -22.84
C ALA A 90 -3.51 -3.16 -21.48
N TYR A 91 -3.49 -3.89 -20.36
CA TYR A 91 -3.32 -3.30 -19.01
C TYR A 91 -1.87 -3.19 -18.55
N ARG A 92 -0.88 -3.47 -19.41
CA ARG A 92 0.55 -3.56 -19.02
C ARG A 92 1.13 -2.29 -18.41
N PHE A 93 0.51 -1.12 -18.64
CA PHE A 93 0.93 0.16 -18.08
C PHE A 93 0.11 0.57 -16.83
N THR A 94 -0.72 -0.32 -16.32
CA THR A 94 -1.57 -0.09 -15.15
C THR A 94 -1.19 -1.05 -14.03
N VAL A 95 -0.98 -0.51 -12.84
CA VAL A 95 -0.70 -1.28 -11.62
C VAL A 95 -1.78 -1.07 -10.57
N GLU A 96 -1.95 -2.06 -9.70
CA GLU A 96 -2.79 -1.98 -8.50
C GLU A 96 -1.89 -1.91 -7.26
N ASN A 97 -2.12 -0.95 -6.37
CA ASN A 97 -1.37 -0.82 -5.13
C ASN A 97 -2.03 -1.54 -3.96
N SER A 98 -1.21 -2.01 -3.03
CA SER A 98 -1.62 -2.54 -1.72
C SER A 98 -0.72 -1.95 -0.63
N ILE A 99 -1.33 -1.53 0.49
CA ILE A 99 -0.62 -0.90 1.60
C ILE A 99 -1.16 -1.42 2.93
N TYR A 100 -0.26 -1.85 3.80
CA TYR A 100 -0.60 -2.34 5.13
C TYR A 100 0.38 -1.74 6.16
N VAL A 101 -0.16 -1.21 7.25
CA VAL A 101 0.62 -0.60 8.33
C VAL A 101 0.29 -1.30 9.64
N ASP A 102 1.30 -1.59 10.44
CA ASP A 102 1.12 -2.12 11.80
C ASP A 102 0.19 -1.17 12.59
N PRO A 103 -0.91 -1.66 13.18
CA PRO A 103 -1.81 -0.84 13.97
C PRO A 103 -1.12 -0.05 15.08
N ALA A 104 -0.06 -0.60 15.69
CA ALA A 104 0.73 0.09 16.71
C ALA A 104 1.49 1.31 16.17
N ALA A 105 1.73 1.36 14.86
CA ALA A 105 2.38 2.46 14.16
C ALA A 105 1.41 3.32 13.33
N ALA A 106 0.10 3.14 13.49
CA ALA A 106 -0.91 3.88 12.75
C ALA A 106 -0.86 5.40 13.04
N ARG A 107 -1.36 6.19 12.09
CA ARG A 107 -1.44 7.67 12.18
C ARG A 107 -0.10 8.42 12.31
N ARG A 108 1.03 7.76 12.00
CA ARG A 108 2.38 8.35 11.96
C ARG A 108 2.82 8.73 10.52
N GLY A 109 1.89 8.82 9.58
CA GLY A 109 2.19 9.16 8.17
C GLY A 109 2.83 8.04 7.34
N ILE A 110 3.04 6.84 7.91
CA ILE A 110 3.75 5.72 7.27
C ILE A 110 3.08 5.31 5.96
N GLY A 111 1.76 5.13 5.95
CA GLY A 111 1.02 4.75 4.74
C GLY A 111 1.19 5.79 3.61
N ARG A 112 1.20 7.09 3.95
CA ARG A 112 1.41 8.17 2.98
C ARG A 112 2.81 8.10 2.36
N ARG A 113 3.84 7.85 3.16
CA ARG A 113 5.22 7.74 2.67
C ARG A 113 5.41 6.51 1.79
N LEU A 114 4.85 5.36 2.19
CA LEU A 114 4.86 4.14 1.37
C LEU A 114 4.18 4.36 0.02
N LEU A 115 2.98 4.95 0.01
CA LEU A 115 2.24 5.20 -1.23
C LEU A 115 2.96 6.23 -2.12
N ALA A 116 3.49 7.31 -1.53
CA ALA A 116 4.25 8.31 -2.28
C ALA A 116 5.49 7.70 -2.96
N GLU A 117 6.21 6.79 -2.27
CA GLU A 117 7.36 6.11 -2.84
C GLU A 117 6.96 5.11 -3.94
N LEU A 118 5.84 4.36 -3.77
CA LEU A 118 5.30 3.51 -4.85
C LEU A 118 4.95 4.34 -6.10
N ILE A 119 4.28 5.48 -5.92
CA ILE A 119 3.94 6.40 -7.03
C ILE A 119 5.23 6.84 -7.75
N ARG A 120 6.24 7.28 -7.00
CA ARG A 120 7.52 7.73 -7.56
C ARG A 120 8.21 6.61 -8.36
N GLN A 121 8.32 5.41 -7.80
CA GLN A 121 8.99 4.28 -8.47
C GLN A 121 8.20 3.80 -9.70
N CYS A 122 6.88 3.67 -9.61
CA CYS A 122 6.06 3.27 -10.74
C CYS A 122 6.09 4.28 -11.88
N THR A 123 6.08 5.59 -11.56
CA THR A 123 6.24 6.66 -12.57
C THR A 123 7.61 6.56 -13.26
N ALA A 124 8.69 6.36 -12.50
CA ALA A 124 10.04 6.22 -13.06
C ALA A 124 10.20 4.95 -13.93
N GLN A 125 9.41 3.91 -13.67
CA GLN A 125 9.38 2.68 -14.47
C GLN A 125 8.49 2.79 -15.72
N GLY A 126 7.80 3.92 -15.95
CA GLY A 126 6.97 4.15 -17.13
C GLY A 126 5.54 3.65 -17.02
N PHE A 127 5.08 3.23 -15.83
CA PHE A 127 3.65 2.99 -15.61
C PHE A 127 2.87 4.29 -15.76
N ARG A 128 1.65 4.19 -16.28
CA ARG A 128 0.80 5.34 -16.62
C ARG A 128 -0.42 5.47 -15.73
N GLN A 129 -0.86 4.39 -15.09
CA GLN A 129 -2.02 4.40 -14.22
C GLN A 129 -1.74 3.56 -12.96
N MET A 130 -2.22 4.06 -11.82
CA MET A 130 -2.26 3.31 -10.58
C MET A 130 -3.68 3.24 -10.07
N VAL A 131 -4.14 2.03 -9.79
CA VAL A 131 -5.48 1.76 -9.26
C VAL A 131 -5.34 1.34 -7.79
N ALA A 132 -6.25 1.83 -6.97
CA ALA A 132 -6.48 1.34 -5.62
C ALA A 132 -7.83 0.62 -5.58
N VAL A 133 -7.82 -0.61 -5.09
CA VAL A 133 -9.02 -1.41 -4.82
C VAL A 133 -9.17 -1.49 -3.30
N ILE A 134 -10.05 -0.67 -2.76
CA ILE A 134 -10.19 -0.49 -1.30
C ILE A 134 -11.36 -1.32 -0.82
N GLY A 135 -11.06 -2.30 0.02
CA GLY A 135 -12.07 -3.11 0.69
C GLY A 135 -12.84 -2.31 1.73
N ASP A 136 -14.16 -2.37 1.62
CA ASP A 136 -15.21 -1.69 2.36
C ASP A 136 -15.27 -0.17 2.12
N SER A 137 -16.45 0.33 1.73
CA SER A 137 -16.74 1.77 1.59
C SER A 137 -16.64 2.54 2.90
N GLN A 138 -16.63 1.85 4.06
CA GLN A 138 -16.40 2.45 5.39
C GLN A 138 -14.91 2.61 5.73
N ASN A 139 -13.99 2.16 4.89
CA ASN A 139 -12.55 2.31 5.10
C ASN A 139 -12.09 3.75 4.78
N ALA A 140 -12.63 4.71 5.54
CA ALA A 140 -12.36 6.14 5.34
C ALA A 140 -10.85 6.48 5.46
N SER A 141 -10.09 5.72 6.24
CA SER A 141 -8.65 5.97 6.39
C SER A 141 -7.88 5.69 5.10
N SER A 142 -8.19 4.58 4.41
CA SER A 142 -7.58 4.26 3.12
C SER A 142 -8.03 5.21 2.03
N ILE A 143 -9.34 5.52 1.96
CA ILE A 143 -9.90 6.47 0.98
C ILE A 143 -9.20 7.84 1.12
N LYS A 144 -9.15 8.41 2.33
CA LYS A 144 -8.49 9.70 2.60
C LYS A 144 -6.99 9.68 2.30
N LEU A 145 -6.31 8.55 2.55
CA LEU A 145 -4.91 8.38 2.21
C LEU A 145 -4.68 8.54 0.70
N HIS A 146 -5.49 7.87 -0.11
CA HIS A 146 -5.39 7.92 -1.56
C HIS A 146 -5.81 9.29 -2.10
N GLU A 147 -6.90 9.89 -1.61
CA GLU A 147 -7.32 11.26 -1.96
C GLU A 147 -6.19 12.28 -1.70
N ALA A 148 -5.51 12.18 -0.55
CA ALA A 148 -4.42 13.08 -0.17
C ALA A 148 -3.19 12.99 -1.09
N LEU A 149 -3.07 11.93 -1.91
CA LEU A 149 -2.03 11.74 -2.91
C LEU A 149 -2.56 11.84 -4.35
N GLY A 150 -3.76 12.41 -4.53
CA GLY A 150 -4.30 12.78 -5.82
C GLY A 150 -5.14 11.73 -6.52
N PHE A 151 -5.38 10.57 -5.89
CA PHE A 151 -6.32 9.60 -6.44
C PHE A 151 -7.74 10.16 -6.51
N LYS A 152 -8.45 9.80 -7.58
CA LYS A 152 -9.84 10.15 -7.82
C LYS A 152 -10.71 8.91 -7.69
N HIS A 153 -11.93 9.07 -7.20
CA HIS A 153 -12.91 7.99 -7.25
C HIS A 153 -13.21 7.59 -8.70
N ALA A 154 -13.09 6.29 -8.99
CA ALA A 154 -13.38 5.71 -10.28
C ALA A 154 -14.66 4.86 -10.29
N GLY A 155 -15.12 4.43 -9.12
CA GLY A 155 -16.36 3.68 -8.99
C GLY A 155 -16.47 2.94 -7.66
N ARG A 156 -17.61 2.28 -7.47
CA ARG A 156 -17.89 1.39 -6.33
C ARG A 156 -18.65 0.16 -6.82
N LEU A 157 -18.18 -1.00 -6.44
CA LEU A 157 -18.91 -2.25 -6.59
C LEU A 157 -19.58 -2.56 -5.26
N ALA A 158 -20.91 -2.48 -5.24
CA ALA A 158 -21.68 -2.71 -4.03
C ALA A 158 -21.79 -4.20 -3.71
N SER A 159 -21.53 -4.58 -2.45
CA SER A 159 -21.76 -5.93 -1.92
C SER A 159 -21.11 -7.06 -2.73
N VAL A 160 -19.88 -6.85 -3.21
CA VAL A 160 -19.15 -7.83 -4.05
C VAL A 160 -18.36 -8.86 -3.24
N GLY A 161 -18.08 -8.58 -1.98
CA GLY A 161 -17.42 -9.50 -1.07
C GLY A 161 -18.28 -9.81 0.15
N ARG A 162 -18.08 -10.98 0.75
CA ARG A 162 -18.73 -11.32 2.02
C ARG A 162 -17.69 -11.82 3.00
N LYS A 163 -17.55 -11.16 4.15
CA LYS A 163 -16.57 -11.50 5.18
C LYS A 163 -17.18 -11.29 6.56
N ARG A 164 -16.99 -12.25 7.47
CA ARG A 164 -17.52 -12.20 8.85
C ARG A 164 -19.01 -11.84 8.90
N GLY A 165 -19.81 -12.46 8.06
CA GLY A 165 -21.25 -12.24 8.03
C GLY A 165 -21.72 -10.93 7.39
N ARG A 166 -20.82 -10.03 6.96
CA ARG A 166 -21.13 -8.76 6.30
C ARG A 166 -20.86 -8.80 4.81
N TRP A 167 -21.74 -8.19 4.03
CA TRP A 167 -21.47 -7.81 2.65
C TRP A 167 -20.60 -6.56 2.62
N LEU A 168 -19.59 -6.57 1.77
CA LEU A 168 -18.58 -5.53 1.65
C LEU A 168 -18.56 -4.97 0.24
N ASP A 169 -18.39 -3.66 0.15
CA ASP A 169 -18.16 -2.98 -1.10
C ASP A 169 -16.69 -3.06 -1.50
N SER A 170 -16.42 -2.78 -2.77
CA SER A 170 -15.08 -2.48 -3.27
C SER A 170 -15.08 -1.08 -3.87
N VAL A 171 -14.31 -0.16 -3.29
CA VAL A 171 -14.15 1.20 -3.80
C VAL A 171 -12.94 1.25 -4.71
N MET A 172 -13.14 1.71 -5.94
CA MET A 172 -12.10 1.88 -6.94
C MET A 172 -11.65 3.33 -6.96
N MET A 173 -10.34 3.56 -6.81
CA MET A 173 -9.74 4.87 -7.00
C MET A 173 -8.60 4.77 -8.00
N GLN A 174 -8.29 5.86 -8.70
CA GLN A 174 -7.33 5.88 -9.79
C GLN A 174 -6.47 7.14 -9.74
N LEU A 175 -5.18 6.99 -10.06
CA LEU A 175 -4.22 8.06 -10.23
C LEU A 175 -3.49 7.89 -11.57
N ALA A 176 -3.45 8.96 -12.36
CA ALA A 176 -2.56 9.04 -13.51
C ALA A 176 -1.11 9.25 -13.03
N LEU A 177 -0.17 8.48 -13.57
CA LEU A 177 1.25 8.54 -13.26
C LEU A 177 2.01 9.24 -14.40
N GLY A 178 2.89 10.17 -14.05
CA GLY A 178 3.64 10.96 -15.04
C GLY A 178 2.68 11.65 -16.01
N ASP A 179 2.89 11.42 -17.33
CA ASP A 179 2.05 12.01 -18.38
C ASP A 179 0.67 11.34 -18.53
N GLY A 180 0.39 10.28 -17.75
CA GLY A 180 -0.88 9.57 -17.84
C GLY A 180 -1.16 9.03 -19.25
N ASP A 181 -2.30 9.43 -19.80
CA ASP A 181 -2.75 9.08 -21.16
C ASP A 181 -2.50 10.20 -22.19
N SER A 182 -1.75 11.25 -21.81
CA SER A 182 -1.51 12.40 -22.70
C SER A 182 -0.41 12.18 -23.75
N THR A 183 0.44 11.15 -23.54
CA THR A 183 1.52 10.79 -24.46
C THR A 183 1.59 9.27 -24.64
N GLU A 184 2.22 8.84 -25.74
CA GLU A 184 2.51 7.40 -25.93
C GLU A 184 3.40 6.89 -24.79
N PRO A 185 3.11 5.69 -24.25
CA PRO A 185 3.97 5.07 -23.25
C PRO A 185 5.31 4.65 -23.85
N PRO A 186 6.37 4.52 -23.03
CA PRO A 186 7.65 4.02 -23.52
C PRO A 186 7.50 2.61 -24.12
N ALA A 187 8.29 2.36 -25.16
CA ALA A 187 8.29 1.09 -25.88
C ALA A 187 8.77 -0.09 -24.99
#